data_bf02a5669dd4088fd6b8da4a308ad566
#
_entry.id   bf02a5669dd4088fd6b8da4a308ad566
#
_cell.length_a   1.000
_cell.length_b   1.000
_cell.length_c   1.000
_cell.angle_alpha   90.00
_cell.angle_beta   90.00
_cell.angle_gamma   90.00
#
_symmetry.space_group_name_H-M   'P 1'
#
loop_
_entity.id
_entity.type
_entity.pdbx_description
1 polymer ?
#
loop_
_entity_poly.entity_id
_entity_poly.type
_entity_poly.pdbx_seq_one_letter_code
_entity_poly.pdbx_strand_id
1 'polypeptide(L)'
;MKMKKKIPIFAFFVVLLCPFFSSAQTEQFASLSSAKTDTERATAHQVLNDYVVQSLNNALTEDDLEPLISNWPAGNITAGSGIEKVVILSWNSERSDRTQDYGCFVIFGFEKIGGISTFKWTELTHDRQEDPTNIERSYRADDWPGAIYYKLILTHVKKSPVYTLLGWEGADGQVTRKIIETMIITNDRIRLGVPYLKTDEGLKKRHVLEYGDALQATLNYEADTERIVLDRLAPSDPSLIGVTAFYGPSMEYDAFVWDGENWVFTKDVNVSNKKESSQRNKIYIDPRPDRPKRSN
;
A
#
# COMPACT_ATOMS: atom_id res chain seq x y z
N MET A 1 -24.58 25.98 -66.59
CA MET A 1 -25.03 26.26 -65.21
C MET A 1 -24.44 25.14 -64.31
N LYS A 2 -23.26 25.40 -63.66
CA LYS A 2 -22.57 24.38 -62.86
C LYS A 2 -22.93 24.61 -61.39
N MET A 3 -23.68 23.65 -60.81
CA MET A 3 -23.99 23.66 -59.37
C MET A 3 -22.74 23.19 -58.56
N LYS A 4 -22.25 24.07 -57.68
CA LYS A 4 -21.22 23.74 -56.71
C LYS A 4 -21.88 23.07 -55.50
N LYS A 5 -21.62 21.78 -55.23
CA LYS A 5 -21.94 21.09 -53.99
C LYS A 5 -21.11 21.65 -52.85
N LYS A 6 -21.74 22.18 -51.84
CA LYS A 6 -21.11 22.51 -50.55
C LYS A 6 -21.00 21.25 -49.71
N ILE A 7 -19.77 20.90 -49.34
CA ILE A 7 -19.50 19.82 -48.34
C ILE A 7 -19.60 20.47 -46.94
N PRO A 8 -20.39 19.93 -46.01
CA PRO A 8 -20.41 20.44 -44.65
C PRO A 8 -19.13 20.02 -43.92
N ILE A 9 -18.43 21.01 -43.39
CA ILE A 9 -17.30 20.82 -42.50
C ILE A 9 -17.89 20.36 -41.15
N PHE A 10 -17.72 19.07 -40.84
CA PHE A 10 -17.96 18.55 -39.51
C PHE A 10 -16.77 18.99 -38.64
N ALA A 11 -16.99 19.98 -37.78
CA ALA A 11 -16.01 20.36 -36.77
C ALA A 11 -15.93 19.24 -35.74
N PHE A 12 -14.83 18.49 -35.74
CA PHE A 12 -14.48 17.53 -34.70
C PHE A 12 -14.08 18.33 -33.47
N PHE A 13 -14.99 18.44 -32.51
CA PHE A 13 -14.67 18.93 -31.18
C PHE A 13 -13.86 17.84 -30.47
N VAL A 14 -12.53 17.89 -30.60
CA VAL A 14 -11.64 17.18 -29.68
C VAL A 14 -11.71 17.90 -28.34
N VAL A 15 -12.53 17.40 -27.44
CA VAL A 15 -12.50 17.82 -26.04
C VAL A 15 -11.18 17.32 -25.46
N LEU A 16 -10.22 18.24 -25.30
CA LEU A 16 -9.01 18.02 -24.51
C LEU A 16 -9.42 17.88 -23.02
N LEU A 17 -9.68 16.66 -22.58
CA LEU A 17 -10.07 16.32 -21.20
C LEU A 17 -8.87 16.01 -20.28
N CYS A 18 -7.65 16.42 -20.63
CA CYS A 18 -6.45 15.91 -19.96
C CYS A 18 -5.80 16.74 -18.85
N PRO A 19 -6.20 17.97 -18.44
CA PRO A 19 -5.60 18.61 -17.26
C PRO A 19 -6.47 18.57 -15.99
N PHE A 20 -7.73 18.14 -16.06
CA PHE A 20 -8.66 18.27 -14.92
C PHE A 20 -8.52 17.17 -13.85
N PHE A 21 -8.07 15.96 -14.20
CA PHE A 21 -7.95 14.87 -13.22
C PHE A 21 -6.81 15.06 -12.22
N SER A 22 -5.67 15.61 -12.63
CA SER A 22 -4.53 15.85 -11.73
C SER A 22 -4.84 16.92 -10.67
N SER A 23 -5.66 17.93 -11.00
CA SER A 23 -6.05 18.98 -10.05
C SER A 23 -7.07 18.47 -9.01
N ALA A 24 -8.07 17.68 -9.43
CA ALA A 24 -9.09 17.16 -8.55
C ALA A 24 -8.51 16.20 -7.49
N GLN A 25 -7.65 15.26 -7.90
CA GLN A 25 -7.00 14.33 -6.97
C GLN A 25 -6.15 15.06 -5.93
N THR A 26 -5.33 16.03 -6.36
CA THR A 26 -4.51 16.86 -5.47
C THR A 26 -5.39 17.64 -4.49
N GLU A 27 -6.55 18.15 -4.93
CA GLU A 27 -7.51 18.86 -4.08
C GLU A 27 -8.09 17.94 -3.00
N GLN A 28 -8.46 16.69 -3.33
CA GLN A 28 -8.99 15.73 -2.35
C GLN A 28 -7.96 15.42 -1.26
N PHE A 29 -6.70 15.18 -1.62
CA PHE A 29 -5.64 14.96 -0.65
C PHE A 29 -5.32 16.22 0.17
N ALA A 30 -5.36 17.41 -0.44
CA ALA A 30 -5.20 18.67 0.27
C ALA A 30 -6.33 18.90 1.29
N SER A 31 -7.57 18.57 0.91
CA SER A 31 -8.72 18.61 1.82
C SER A 31 -8.52 17.69 3.02
N LEU A 32 -8.10 16.44 2.78
CA LEU A 32 -7.84 15.46 3.84
C LEU A 32 -6.73 15.94 4.79
N SER A 33 -5.63 16.47 4.26
CA SER A 33 -4.49 16.94 5.05
C SER A 33 -4.75 18.23 5.82
N SER A 34 -5.67 19.09 5.34
CA SER A 34 -6.03 20.36 5.97
C SER A 34 -7.15 20.27 7.00
N ALA A 35 -7.86 19.13 7.07
CA ALA A 35 -8.95 18.89 8.00
C ALA A 35 -8.46 18.95 9.46
N LYS A 36 -9.18 19.71 10.31
CA LYS A 36 -8.78 20.00 11.70
C LYS A 36 -9.54 19.15 12.72
N THR A 37 -10.77 18.79 12.40
CA THR A 37 -11.65 18.01 13.28
C THR A 37 -11.84 16.59 12.74
N ASP A 38 -12.22 15.65 13.59
CA ASP A 38 -12.49 14.28 13.17
C ASP A 38 -13.68 14.20 12.20
N THR A 39 -14.66 15.08 12.35
CA THR A 39 -15.79 15.18 11.40
C THR A 39 -15.33 15.65 10.02
N GLU A 40 -14.47 16.67 9.97
CA GLU A 40 -13.88 17.13 8.70
C GLU A 40 -13.02 16.05 8.05
N ARG A 41 -12.20 15.34 8.84
CA ARG A 41 -11.36 14.23 8.38
C ARG A 41 -12.21 13.08 7.80
N ALA A 42 -13.25 12.66 8.53
CA ALA A 42 -14.15 11.62 8.08
C ALA A 42 -14.87 12.02 6.78
N THR A 43 -15.31 13.29 6.68
CA THR A 43 -15.92 13.81 5.46
C THR A 43 -14.93 13.82 4.29
N ALA A 44 -13.73 14.35 4.50
CA ALA A 44 -12.70 14.40 3.47
C ALA A 44 -12.24 13.00 3.04
N HIS A 45 -12.14 12.06 3.98
CA HIS A 45 -11.86 10.65 3.70
C HIS A 45 -12.92 10.03 2.80
N GLN A 46 -14.21 10.24 3.13
CA GLN A 46 -15.33 9.74 2.32
C GLN A 46 -15.33 10.35 0.92
N VAL A 47 -15.11 11.67 0.81
CA VAL A 47 -15.04 12.36 -0.49
C VAL A 47 -13.90 11.80 -1.35
N LEU A 48 -12.73 11.52 -0.76
CA LEU A 48 -11.63 10.88 -1.48
C LEU A 48 -12.00 9.45 -1.92
N ASN A 49 -12.65 8.68 -1.04
CA ASN A 49 -13.14 7.34 -1.36
C ASN A 49 -14.10 7.37 -2.55
N ASP A 50 -15.11 8.25 -2.50
CA ASP A 50 -16.10 8.42 -3.57
C ASP A 50 -15.44 8.86 -4.90
N TYR A 51 -14.42 9.72 -4.83
CA TYR A 51 -13.64 10.13 -5.99
C TYR A 51 -12.92 8.92 -6.64
N VAL A 52 -12.30 8.05 -5.84
CA VAL A 52 -11.62 6.85 -6.35
C VAL A 52 -12.64 5.89 -6.97
N VAL A 53 -13.75 5.61 -6.28
CA VAL A 53 -14.83 4.76 -6.80
C VAL A 53 -15.38 5.30 -8.13
N GLN A 54 -15.62 6.60 -8.23
CA GLN A 54 -16.07 7.23 -9.45
C GLN A 54 -15.05 7.12 -10.58
N SER A 55 -13.78 7.36 -10.27
CA SER A 55 -12.69 7.24 -11.24
C SER A 55 -12.55 5.82 -11.78
N LEU A 56 -12.61 4.82 -10.90
CA LEU A 56 -12.54 3.40 -11.27
C LEU A 56 -13.76 2.94 -12.09
N ASN A 57 -14.96 3.41 -11.75
CA ASN A 57 -16.19 3.09 -12.49
C ASN A 57 -16.25 3.75 -13.87
N ASN A 58 -15.64 4.92 -14.03
CA ASN A 58 -15.62 5.65 -15.30
C ASN A 58 -14.49 5.18 -16.23
N ALA A 59 -13.44 4.57 -15.71
CA ALA A 59 -12.36 4.01 -16.48
C ALA A 59 -12.82 2.70 -17.17
N LEU A 60 -12.78 2.68 -18.49
CA LEU A 60 -13.17 1.52 -19.30
C LEU A 60 -11.97 0.67 -19.68
N THR A 61 -10.79 1.26 -19.69
CA THR A 61 -9.53 0.63 -20.11
C THR A 61 -8.43 0.90 -19.10
N GLU A 62 -7.32 0.16 -19.20
CA GLU A 62 -6.12 0.40 -18.40
C GLU A 62 -5.54 1.80 -18.62
N ASP A 63 -5.61 2.32 -19.85
CA ASP A 63 -5.12 3.67 -20.15
C ASP A 63 -5.92 4.77 -19.44
N ASP A 64 -7.21 4.54 -19.20
CA ASP A 64 -8.08 5.45 -18.46
C ASP A 64 -7.71 5.52 -16.96
N LEU A 65 -7.01 4.50 -16.44
CA LEU A 65 -6.54 4.47 -15.05
C LEU A 65 -5.25 5.27 -14.84
N GLU A 66 -4.46 5.49 -15.90
CA GLU A 66 -3.13 6.11 -15.79
C GLU A 66 -3.16 7.46 -15.04
N PRO A 67 -4.11 8.38 -15.28
CA PRO A 67 -4.18 9.64 -14.54
C PRO A 67 -4.43 9.46 -13.04
N LEU A 68 -5.21 8.45 -12.64
CA LEU A 68 -5.47 8.12 -11.23
C LEU A 68 -4.22 7.53 -10.57
N ILE A 69 -3.56 6.59 -11.24
CA ILE A 69 -2.43 5.82 -10.70
C ILE A 69 -1.16 6.66 -10.64
N SER A 70 -0.79 7.33 -11.75
CA SER A 70 0.50 8.04 -11.87
C SER A 70 0.62 9.22 -10.92
N ASN A 71 -0.48 9.85 -10.56
CA ASN A 71 -0.52 11.00 -9.67
C ASN A 71 -0.85 10.64 -8.21
N TRP A 72 -0.93 9.35 -7.85
CA TRP A 72 -1.28 8.96 -6.49
C TRP A 72 -0.20 9.41 -5.48
N PRO A 73 -0.53 10.27 -4.49
CA PRO A 73 0.47 10.94 -3.65
C PRO A 73 1.29 10.00 -2.76
N ALA A 74 0.69 8.92 -2.28
CA ALA A 74 1.38 7.89 -1.49
C ALA A 74 2.30 6.99 -2.34
N GLY A 75 2.35 7.26 -3.67
CA GLY A 75 2.97 6.40 -4.67
C GLY A 75 2.07 5.21 -4.98
N ASN A 76 1.87 4.95 -6.27
CA ASN A 76 1.23 3.71 -6.65
C ASN A 76 2.19 2.55 -6.40
N ILE A 77 1.67 1.44 -5.91
CA ILE A 77 2.43 0.20 -5.85
C ILE A 77 1.87 -0.78 -6.86
N THR A 78 2.74 -1.21 -7.77
CA THR A 78 2.38 -2.11 -8.86
C THR A 78 3.34 -3.29 -8.90
N ALA A 79 2.81 -4.48 -9.11
CA ALA A 79 3.61 -5.67 -9.39
C ALA A 79 2.95 -6.51 -10.49
N GLY A 80 3.77 -7.30 -11.19
CA GLY A 80 3.32 -8.17 -12.26
C GLY A 80 3.03 -7.43 -13.57
N SER A 81 2.54 -8.18 -14.55
CA SER A 81 2.13 -7.70 -15.86
C SER A 81 0.99 -8.55 -16.41
N GLY A 82 0.21 -8.02 -17.37
CA GLY A 82 -0.94 -8.73 -17.91
C GLY A 82 -1.91 -9.16 -16.80
N ILE A 83 -2.40 -10.38 -16.86
CA ILE A 83 -3.40 -10.90 -15.91
C ILE A 83 -2.89 -10.96 -14.45
N GLU A 84 -1.57 -11.01 -14.26
CA GLU A 84 -0.95 -11.01 -12.94
C GLU A 84 -0.60 -9.59 -12.44
N LYS A 85 -0.91 -8.56 -13.25
CA LYS A 85 -0.74 -7.18 -12.81
C LYS A 85 -1.70 -6.86 -11.68
N VAL A 86 -1.17 -6.30 -10.60
CA VAL A 86 -1.94 -5.75 -9.48
C VAL A 86 -1.43 -4.35 -9.18
N VAL A 87 -2.37 -3.43 -8.98
CA VAL A 87 -2.10 -2.06 -8.52
C VAL A 87 -2.85 -1.86 -7.21
N ILE A 88 -2.19 -1.24 -6.23
CA ILE A 88 -2.82 -0.90 -4.96
C ILE A 88 -2.72 0.61 -4.75
N LEU A 89 -3.85 1.21 -4.42
CA LEU A 89 -3.99 2.59 -4.00
C LEU A 89 -4.40 2.58 -2.54
N SER A 90 -3.62 3.18 -1.65
CA SER A 90 -3.95 3.24 -0.23
C SER A 90 -3.65 4.62 0.35
N TRP A 91 -4.39 4.99 1.39
CA TRP A 91 -4.21 6.23 2.14
C TRP A 91 -4.72 6.08 3.57
N ASN A 92 -4.39 7.04 4.43
CA ASN A 92 -4.89 7.11 5.80
C ASN A 92 -5.40 8.51 6.15
N SER A 93 -6.17 8.56 7.22
CA SER A 93 -6.59 9.77 7.91
C SER A 93 -6.41 9.57 9.41
N GLU A 94 -5.49 10.35 10.02
CA GLU A 94 -5.26 10.28 11.46
C GLU A 94 -6.36 11.04 12.22
N ARG A 95 -6.93 10.41 13.24
CA ARG A 95 -7.93 11.00 14.14
C ARG A 95 -7.27 11.79 15.27
N SER A 96 -8.09 12.54 16.01
CA SER A 96 -7.63 13.31 17.16
C SER A 96 -7.08 12.45 18.30
N ASP A 97 -7.57 11.21 18.45
CA ASP A 97 -7.09 10.21 19.39
C ASP A 97 -5.86 9.44 18.90
N ARG A 98 -5.30 9.83 17.74
CA ARG A 98 -4.14 9.24 17.08
C ARG A 98 -4.39 7.90 16.41
N THR A 99 -5.59 7.34 16.49
CA THR A 99 -5.97 6.18 15.69
C THR A 99 -6.14 6.56 14.22
N GLN A 100 -6.16 5.58 13.33
CA GLN A 100 -6.18 5.80 11.89
C GLN A 100 -7.47 5.31 11.25
N ASP A 101 -7.90 5.99 10.21
CA ASP A 101 -8.82 5.49 9.20
C ASP A 101 -8.04 5.20 7.93
N TYR A 102 -8.31 4.05 7.30
CA TYR A 102 -7.62 3.64 6.07
C TYR A 102 -8.60 3.49 4.92
N GLY A 103 -8.16 3.89 3.72
CA GLY A 103 -8.79 3.55 2.46
C GLY A 103 -7.82 2.73 1.61
N CYS A 104 -8.34 1.74 0.89
CA CYS A 104 -7.52 0.92 0.03
C CYS A 104 -8.32 0.31 -1.12
N PHE A 105 -7.78 0.39 -2.34
CA PHE A 105 -8.32 -0.27 -3.52
C PHE A 105 -7.26 -1.16 -4.14
N VAL A 106 -7.66 -2.38 -4.48
CA VAL A 106 -6.86 -3.33 -5.23
C VAL A 106 -7.44 -3.44 -6.64
N ILE A 107 -6.63 -3.12 -7.65
CA ILE A 107 -6.98 -3.18 -9.07
C ILE A 107 -6.22 -4.35 -9.66
N PHE A 108 -6.91 -5.26 -10.33
CA PHE A 108 -6.38 -6.55 -10.80
C PHE A 108 -7.12 -7.06 -12.02
N GLY A 109 -6.76 -8.27 -12.50
CA GLY A 109 -7.46 -8.94 -13.59
C GLY A 109 -7.35 -8.18 -14.91
N PHE A 110 -6.18 -7.62 -15.19
CA PHE A 110 -5.91 -6.93 -16.43
C PHE A 110 -5.89 -7.93 -17.61
N GLU A 111 -6.91 -7.86 -18.44
CA GLU A 111 -7.08 -8.74 -19.60
C GLU A 111 -7.17 -7.91 -20.88
N LYS A 112 -6.56 -8.40 -21.95
CA LYS A 112 -6.64 -7.78 -23.27
C LYS A 112 -7.62 -8.52 -24.15
N ILE A 113 -8.81 -7.93 -24.35
CA ILE A 113 -9.89 -8.48 -25.16
C ILE A 113 -10.10 -7.59 -26.38
N GLY A 114 -9.94 -8.14 -27.60
CA GLY A 114 -10.12 -7.38 -28.84
C GLY A 114 -9.17 -6.18 -28.99
N GLY A 115 -8.01 -6.20 -28.34
CA GLY A 115 -7.06 -5.09 -28.34
C GLY A 115 -7.27 -4.06 -27.21
N ILE A 116 -8.36 -4.16 -26.46
CA ILE A 116 -8.68 -3.29 -25.32
C ILE A 116 -8.25 -3.99 -24.04
N SER A 117 -7.49 -3.31 -23.19
CA SER A 117 -7.09 -3.80 -21.88
C SER A 117 -8.14 -3.39 -20.85
N THR A 118 -8.82 -4.37 -20.26
CA THR A 118 -9.81 -4.19 -19.19
C THR A 118 -9.23 -4.59 -17.85
N PHE A 119 -9.92 -4.27 -16.76
CA PHE A 119 -9.50 -4.58 -15.38
C PHE A 119 -10.70 -4.78 -14.47
N LYS A 120 -10.43 -5.27 -13.26
CA LYS A 120 -11.36 -5.36 -12.14
C LYS A 120 -10.77 -4.64 -10.94
N TRP A 121 -11.61 -4.31 -9.97
CA TRP A 121 -11.14 -3.71 -8.73
C TRP A 121 -12.02 -4.14 -7.54
N THR A 122 -11.44 -4.04 -6.34
CA THR A 122 -12.13 -4.31 -5.08
C THR A 122 -11.62 -3.31 -4.04
N GLU A 123 -12.54 -2.71 -3.30
CA GLU A 123 -12.24 -1.94 -2.10
C GLU A 123 -11.93 -2.90 -0.95
N LEU A 124 -10.87 -2.61 -0.18
CA LEU A 124 -10.64 -3.22 1.12
C LEU A 124 -11.27 -2.33 2.18
N THR A 125 -12.35 -2.80 2.78
CA THR A 125 -13.08 -2.06 3.82
C THR A 125 -12.35 -2.14 5.15
N HIS A 126 -11.95 -1.00 5.69
CA HIS A 126 -11.30 -0.94 6.99
C HIS A 126 -12.26 -1.30 8.12
N ASP A 127 -12.02 -2.43 8.77
CA ASP A 127 -12.72 -2.83 9.99
C ASP A 127 -11.83 -2.56 11.22
N ARG A 128 -12.17 -1.53 11.99
CA ARG A 128 -11.45 -1.12 13.19
C ARG A 128 -11.53 -2.11 14.35
N GLN A 129 -12.42 -3.09 14.29
CA GLN A 129 -12.53 -4.13 15.31
C GLN A 129 -11.53 -5.26 15.07
N GLU A 130 -10.94 -5.29 13.89
CA GLU A 130 -9.92 -6.26 13.55
C GLU A 130 -8.57 -5.89 14.12
N ASP A 131 -7.88 -6.88 14.67
CA ASP A 131 -6.56 -6.70 15.26
C ASP A 131 -5.46 -6.84 14.18
N PRO A 132 -4.77 -5.74 13.80
CA PRO A 132 -3.69 -5.79 12.83
C PRO A 132 -2.48 -6.61 13.30
N THR A 133 -2.38 -6.93 14.59
CA THR A 133 -1.27 -7.74 15.15
C THR A 133 -1.54 -9.23 15.13
N ASN A 134 -2.74 -9.66 14.75
CA ASN A 134 -3.09 -11.08 14.69
C ASN A 134 -2.40 -11.79 13.51
N ILE A 135 -1.27 -12.46 13.81
CA ILE A 135 -0.43 -13.16 12.82
C ILE A 135 -1.03 -14.48 12.32
N GLU A 136 -2.09 -14.95 12.93
CA GLU A 136 -2.76 -16.23 12.60
C GLU A 136 -4.08 -16.05 11.84
N ARG A 137 -4.55 -14.80 11.68
CA ARG A 137 -5.81 -14.52 10.99
C ARG A 137 -5.61 -14.26 9.50
N SER A 138 -6.54 -14.73 8.69
CA SER A 138 -6.72 -14.30 7.30
C SER A 138 -7.86 -13.31 7.24
N TYR A 139 -7.75 -12.34 6.33
CA TYR A 139 -8.77 -11.31 6.11
C TYR A 139 -9.28 -11.37 4.68
N ARG A 140 -10.51 -10.93 4.50
CA ARG A 140 -11.13 -10.69 3.21
C ARG A 140 -11.18 -9.17 2.94
N ALA A 141 -11.78 -8.81 1.83
CA ALA A 141 -11.92 -7.40 1.47
C ALA A 141 -12.84 -6.62 2.44
N ASP A 142 -13.78 -7.30 3.09
CA ASP A 142 -14.78 -6.71 3.98
C ASP A 142 -14.42 -6.71 5.47
N ASP A 143 -13.28 -7.31 5.86
CA ASP A 143 -12.79 -7.39 7.24
C ASP A 143 -11.30 -7.02 7.36
N TRP A 144 -10.84 -6.08 6.54
CA TRP A 144 -9.44 -5.67 6.49
C TRP A 144 -9.06 -4.75 7.67
N PRO A 145 -7.94 -5.03 8.41
CA PRO A 145 -7.57 -4.27 9.61
C PRO A 145 -6.92 -2.91 9.35
N GLY A 146 -6.65 -2.57 8.08
CA GLY A 146 -6.05 -1.29 7.70
C GLY A 146 -4.52 -1.29 7.65
N ALA A 147 -3.97 -0.67 6.63
CA ALA A 147 -2.56 -0.31 6.47
C ALA A 147 -2.35 0.61 5.26
N ILE A 148 -1.25 1.35 5.22
CA ILE A 148 -0.72 1.93 3.99
C ILE A 148 0.32 0.99 3.42
N TYR A 149 0.06 0.46 2.24
CA TYR A 149 1.01 -0.39 1.53
C TYR A 149 1.96 0.45 0.68
N TYR A 150 3.26 0.23 0.83
CA TYR A 150 4.30 0.98 0.11
C TYR A 150 5.19 0.10 -0.77
N LYS A 151 5.02 -1.24 -0.71
CA LYS A 151 5.70 -2.20 -1.58
C LYS A 151 4.80 -3.39 -1.86
N LEU A 152 4.77 -3.80 -3.12
CA LEU A 152 4.11 -5.00 -3.60
C LEU A 152 5.15 -5.88 -4.30
N ILE A 153 5.21 -7.16 -3.94
CA ILE A 153 6.17 -8.13 -4.46
C ILE A 153 5.37 -9.29 -5.01
N LEU A 154 5.57 -9.63 -6.29
CA LEU A 154 4.98 -10.81 -6.91
C LEU A 154 5.98 -11.97 -6.83
N THR A 155 5.51 -13.09 -6.30
CA THR A 155 6.21 -14.38 -6.32
C THR A 155 5.25 -15.45 -6.85
N HIS A 156 5.77 -16.64 -7.14
CA HIS A 156 4.95 -17.74 -7.62
C HIS A 156 5.15 -18.99 -6.80
N VAL A 157 4.07 -19.61 -6.39
CA VAL A 157 4.07 -20.93 -5.76
C VAL A 157 3.34 -21.90 -6.68
N LYS A 158 4.05 -22.91 -7.21
CA LYS A 158 3.49 -23.86 -8.18
C LYS A 158 2.76 -23.19 -9.35
N LYS A 159 3.34 -22.12 -9.90
CA LYS A 159 2.80 -21.27 -10.97
C LYS A 159 1.60 -20.39 -10.60
N SER A 160 1.17 -20.39 -9.35
CA SER A 160 0.12 -19.48 -8.89
C SER A 160 0.73 -18.21 -8.33
N PRO A 161 0.24 -17.02 -8.71
CA PRO A 161 0.74 -15.75 -8.20
C PRO A 161 0.42 -15.60 -6.71
N VAL A 162 1.41 -15.17 -5.95
CA VAL A 162 1.30 -14.76 -4.55
C VAL A 162 1.90 -13.37 -4.43
N TYR A 163 1.15 -12.45 -3.87
CA TYR A 163 1.56 -11.07 -3.66
C TYR A 163 1.95 -10.87 -2.21
N THR A 164 3.12 -10.28 -1.97
CA THR A 164 3.56 -9.90 -0.63
C THR A 164 3.57 -8.39 -0.53
N LEU A 165 2.90 -7.87 0.49
CA LEU A 165 2.74 -6.46 0.75
C LEU A 165 3.61 -6.05 1.93
N LEU A 166 4.34 -4.95 1.79
CA LEU A 166 4.96 -4.27 2.91
C LEU A 166 4.12 -3.03 3.23
N GLY A 167 3.68 -2.94 4.48
CA GLY A 167 2.76 -1.91 4.92
C GLY A 167 3.24 -1.17 6.17
N TRP A 168 2.60 -0.03 6.40
CA TRP A 168 2.71 0.78 7.59
C TRP A 168 1.31 0.91 8.23
N GLU A 169 1.26 0.81 9.55
CA GLU A 169 0.05 0.99 10.35
C GLU A 169 0.39 1.92 11.54
N GLY A 170 -0.36 3.02 11.68
CA GLY A 170 -0.05 4.12 12.60
C GLY A 170 -0.51 3.90 14.04
N ALA A 171 -1.17 2.80 14.30
CA ALA A 171 -1.68 2.39 15.61
C ALA A 171 -2.40 3.51 16.39
N ASP A 172 -1.89 3.88 17.56
CA ASP A 172 -2.57 4.76 18.54
C ASP A 172 -1.73 5.96 19.01
N GLY A 173 -0.59 6.19 18.35
CA GLY A 173 0.33 7.27 18.71
C GLY A 173 1.26 6.97 19.90
N GLN A 174 1.21 5.77 20.48
CA GLN A 174 2.22 5.23 21.38
C GLN A 174 3.15 4.28 20.64
N VAL A 175 2.60 3.50 19.73
CA VAL A 175 3.31 2.57 18.88
C VAL A 175 2.99 2.83 17.41
N THR A 176 3.87 2.35 16.57
CA THR A 176 3.72 2.30 15.11
C THR A 176 4.11 0.91 14.65
N ARG A 177 3.52 0.42 13.55
CA ARG A 177 3.77 -0.92 13.04
C ARG A 177 4.25 -0.92 11.60
N LYS A 178 5.16 -1.85 11.30
CA LYS A 178 5.45 -2.28 9.93
C LYS A 178 4.93 -3.70 9.76
N ILE A 179 4.34 -3.97 8.60
CA ILE A 179 3.62 -5.21 8.36
C ILE A 179 4.16 -5.88 7.10
N ILE A 180 4.43 -7.17 7.17
CA ILE A 180 4.55 -8.06 6.01
C ILE A 180 3.27 -8.87 5.94
N GLU A 181 2.57 -8.77 4.83
CA GLU A 181 1.32 -9.47 4.62
C GLU A 181 1.31 -10.14 3.25
N THR A 182 0.79 -11.34 3.16
CA THR A 182 0.66 -12.06 1.89
C THR A 182 -0.77 -12.02 1.40
N MET A 183 -0.95 -11.91 0.09
CA MET A 183 -2.25 -11.82 -0.56
C MET A 183 -2.33 -12.76 -1.76
N ILE A 184 -3.48 -13.37 -1.95
CA ILE A 184 -3.86 -14.09 -3.17
C ILE A 184 -5.18 -13.55 -3.71
N ILE A 185 -5.35 -13.67 -5.02
CA ILE A 185 -6.60 -13.35 -5.72
C ILE A 185 -7.07 -14.62 -6.41
N THR A 186 -8.25 -15.10 -6.03
CA THR A 186 -8.81 -16.34 -6.58
C THR A 186 -10.28 -16.15 -6.88
N ASN A 187 -10.70 -16.39 -8.11
CA ASN A 187 -12.08 -16.18 -8.58
C ASN A 187 -12.58 -14.76 -8.21
N ASP A 188 -11.76 -13.76 -8.50
CA ASP A 188 -12.01 -12.33 -8.22
C ASP A 188 -12.18 -11.99 -6.72
N ARG A 189 -11.79 -12.89 -5.83
CA ARG A 189 -11.84 -12.67 -4.38
C ARG A 189 -10.43 -12.49 -3.83
N ILE A 190 -10.26 -11.44 -3.07
CA ILE A 190 -9.02 -11.13 -2.37
C ILE A 190 -9.02 -11.85 -1.01
N ARG A 191 -7.91 -12.49 -0.71
CA ARG A 191 -7.61 -13.01 0.62
C ARG A 191 -6.25 -12.50 1.05
N LEU A 192 -6.23 -11.80 2.16
CA LEU A 192 -5.03 -11.33 2.85
C LEU A 192 -4.65 -12.33 3.97
N GLY A 193 -3.37 -12.37 4.34
CA GLY A 193 -2.90 -13.28 5.38
C GLY A 193 -2.95 -14.74 4.93
N VAL A 194 -2.18 -15.10 3.94
CA VAL A 194 -1.99 -16.49 3.49
C VAL A 194 -0.69 -17.02 4.13
N PRO A 195 -0.59 -18.31 4.55
CA PRO A 195 0.54 -18.80 5.33
C PRO A 195 1.78 -19.09 4.48
N TYR A 196 2.48 -18.03 4.07
CA TYR A 196 3.75 -18.11 3.30
C TYR A 196 4.95 -17.53 4.04
N LEU A 197 4.80 -17.09 5.30
CA LEU A 197 5.89 -16.60 6.12
C LEU A 197 6.34 -17.71 7.07
N LYS A 198 7.48 -18.36 6.78
CA LYS A 198 8.00 -19.48 7.53
C LYS A 198 8.98 -19.01 8.61
N THR A 199 8.65 -19.27 9.87
CA THR A 199 9.47 -18.98 11.04
C THR A 199 9.84 -20.27 11.77
N ASP A 200 10.64 -20.19 12.83
CA ASP A 200 10.94 -21.32 13.71
C ASP A 200 9.68 -21.91 14.38
N GLU A 201 8.62 -21.09 14.50
CA GLU A 201 7.32 -21.48 15.08
C GLU A 201 6.32 -22.02 14.05
N GLY A 202 6.74 -22.14 12.78
CA GLY A 202 5.89 -22.62 11.68
C GLY A 202 5.50 -21.50 10.68
N LEU A 203 4.48 -21.81 9.86
CA LEU A 203 3.98 -20.89 8.85
C LEU A 203 3.07 -19.85 9.49
N LYS A 204 3.39 -18.57 9.28
CA LYS A 204 2.60 -17.43 9.72
C LYS A 204 1.93 -16.75 8.51
N LYS A 205 0.84 -16.07 8.77
CA LYS A 205 0.05 -15.37 7.75
C LYS A 205 0.44 -13.90 7.62
N ARG A 206 1.04 -13.35 8.68
CA ARG A 206 1.49 -11.96 8.79
C ARG A 206 2.71 -11.90 9.68
N HIS A 207 3.56 -10.90 9.48
CA HIS A 207 4.62 -10.53 10.41
C HIS A 207 4.49 -9.05 10.73
N VAL A 208 4.60 -8.70 12.01
CA VAL A 208 4.41 -7.34 12.50
C VAL A 208 5.61 -6.91 13.32
N LEU A 209 6.19 -5.77 12.95
CA LEU A 209 7.16 -5.06 13.77
C LEU A 209 6.41 -3.94 14.49
N GLU A 210 6.26 -4.03 15.81
CA GLU A 210 5.65 -3.00 16.62
C GLU A 210 6.71 -2.28 17.44
N TYR A 211 6.79 -0.96 17.33
CA TYR A 211 7.83 -0.15 17.94
C TYR A 211 7.30 1.22 18.38
N GLY A 212 8.04 1.91 19.25
CA GLY A 212 7.65 3.21 19.78
C GLY A 212 7.45 4.25 18.68
N ASP A 213 6.33 4.96 18.73
CA ASP A 213 5.90 5.89 17.68
C ASP A 213 6.89 7.05 17.40
N ALA A 214 7.76 7.39 18.37
CA ALA A 214 8.82 8.38 18.16
C ALA A 214 10.03 7.87 17.36
N LEU A 215 10.06 6.57 17.05
CA LEU A 215 11.16 5.88 16.37
C LEU A 215 10.77 5.51 14.93
N GLN A 216 11.74 5.05 14.17
CA GLN A 216 11.52 4.54 12.82
C GLN A 216 12.21 3.19 12.67
N ALA A 217 11.46 2.17 12.30
CA ALA A 217 12.01 0.87 11.95
C ALA A 217 12.02 0.66 10.43
N THR A 218 13.04 -0.02 9.96
CA THR A 218 13.22 -0.37 8.54
C THR A 218 12.48 -1.67 8.23
N LEU A 219 11.78 -1.69 7.11
CA LEU A 219 11.24 -2.88 6.47
C LEU A 219 11.27 -2.63 4.97
N ASN A 220 12.20 -3.28 4.25
CA ASN A 220 12.43 -3.04 2.82
C ASN A 220 12.65 -4.34 2.06
N TYR A 221 12.31 -4.34 0.76
CA TYR A 221 12.59 -5.43 -0.15
C TYR A 221 13.84 -5.15 -0.98
N GLU A 222 14.78 -6.08 -0.97
CA GLU A 222 15.96 -6.08 -1.81
C GLU A 222 15.76 -7.07 -2.97
N ALA A 223 15.52 -6.54 -4.17
CA ALA A 223 15.21 -7.36 -5.34
C ALA A 223 16.40 -8.22 -5.80
N ASP A 224 17.63 -7.71 -5.67
CA ASP A 224 18.86 -8.40 -6.09
C ASP A 224 19.12 -9.69 -5.31
N THR A 225 18.61 -9.77 -4.09
CA THR A 225 18.81 -10.90 -3.17
C THR A 225 17.51 -11.61 -2.82
N GLU A 226 16.40 -11.17 -3.43
CA GLU A 226 15.04 -11.69 -3.20
C GLU A 226 14.72 -11.84 -1.71
N ARG A 227 15.05 -10.80 -0.91
CA ARG A 227 14.81 -10.80 0.53
C ARG A 227 14.10 -9.54 1.02
N ILE A 228 13.30 -9.70 2.06
CA ILE A 228 12.67 -8.62 2.80
C ILE A 228 13.50 -8.42 4.07
N VAL A 229 14.22 -7.30 4.15
CA VAL A 229 15.08 -6.95 5.28
C VAL A 229 14.30 -6.11 6.28
N LEU A 230 14.47 -6.39 7.55
CA LEU A 230 13.81 -5.71 8.64
C LEU A 230 14.77 -5.46 9.80
N ASP A 231 14.57 -4.37 10.53
CA ASP A 231 15.26 -4.13 11.78
C ASP A 231 14.87 -5.17 12.82
N ARG A 232 15.84 -5.68 13.57
CA ARG A 232 15.55 -6.36 14.82
C ARG A 232 15.19 -5.31 15.88
N LEU A 233 14.09 -5.53 16.57
CA LEU A 233 13.64 -4.64 17.62
C LEU A 233 14.12 -5.11 18.99
N ALA A 234 14.51 -4.16 19.83
CA ALA A 234 14.86 -4.40 21.22
C ALA A 234 14.26 -3.31 22.12
N PRO A 235 13.97 -3.63 23.39
CA PRO A 235 13.56 -2.60 24.34
C PRO A 235 14.73 -1.65 24.64
N SER A 236 14.44 -0.38 24.88
CA SER A 236 15.44 0.64 25.23
C SER A 236 16.13 0.36 26.58
N ASP A 237 15.47 -0.42 27.45
CA ASP A 237 15.99 -0.89 28.73
C ASP A 237 15.47 -2.30 29.03
N PRO A 238 16.27 -3.21 29.59
CA PRO A 238 15.84 -4.58 29.93
C PRO A 238 14.61 -4.67 30.84
N SER A 239 14.36 -3.67 31.66
CA SER A 239 13.17 -3.61 32.51
C SER A 239 11.86 -3.35 31.75
N LEU A 240 11.97 -2.95 30.49
CA LEU A 240 10.84 -2.61 29.60
C LEU A 240 10.50 -3.74 28.62
N ILE A 241 11.01 -4.96 28.86
CA ILE A 241 10.65 -6.12 28.06
C ILE A 241 9.13 -6.33 28.12
N GLY A 242 8.50 -6.45 26.92
CA GLY A 242 7.06 -6.62 26.76
C GLY A 242 6.26 -5.31 26.65
N VAL A 243 6.91 -4.15 26.77
CA VAL A 243 6.25 -2.84 26.60
C VAL A 243 6.69 -2.23 25.26
N THR A 244 5.95 -2.55 24.18
CA THR A 244 6.35 -2.28 22.78
C THR A 244 6.53 -0.79 22.46
N ALA A 245 5.89 0.10 23.20
CA ALA A 245 6.10 1.55 23.08
C ALA A 245 7.57 2.00 23.36
N PHE A 246 8.37 1.16 23.99
CA PHE A 246 9.80 1.40 24.26
C PHE A 246 10.74 0.54 23.40
N TYR A 247 10.20 -0.18 22.42
CA TYR A 247 11.01 -0.94 21.48
C TYR A 247 11.44 -0.06 20.31
N GLY A 248 12.66 -0.30 19.84
CA GLY A 248 13.23 0.32 18.65
C GLY A 248 14.29 -0.53 17.98
N PRO A 249 14.84 -0.08 16.83
CA PRO A 249 15.91 -0.79 16.15
C PRO A 249 17.15 -1.04 17.02
N SER A 250 17.62 -2.28 17.06
CA SER A 250 18.81 -2.71 17.82
C SER A 250 20.13 -2.57 17.03
N MET A 251 20.08 -2.04 15.79
CA MET A 251 21.19 -2.00 14.82
C MET A 251 21.56 -3.38 14.24
N GLU A 252 20.78 -4.40 14.52
CA GLU A 252 20.85 -5.70 13.92
C GLU A 252 19.71 -5.90 12.95
N TYR A 253 19.91 -6.71 11.91
CA TYR A 253 18.94 -6.93 10.88
C TYR A 253 18.59 -8.41 10.75
N ASP A 254 17.31 -8.66 10.53
CA ASP A 254 16.80 -9.96 10.13
C ASP A 254 16.23 -9.87 8.71
N ALA A 255 15.91 -11.01 8.10
CA ALA A 255 15.29 -11.02 6.78
C ALA A 255 14.31 -12.17 6.63
N PHE A 256 13.35 -11.98 5.74
CA PHE A 256 12.64 -13.07 5.08
C PHE A 256 13.22 -13.28 3.69
N VAL A 257 13.74 -14.46 3.41
CA VAL A 257 14.38 -14.84 2.15
C VAL A 257 13.45 -15.78 1.39
N TRP A 258 13.21 -15.51 0.10
CA TRP A 258 12.35 -16.36 -0.73
C TRP A 258 13.07 -17.66 -1.11
N ASP A 259 12.48 -18.82 -0.77
CA ASP A 259 13.04 -20.16 -1.06
C ASP A 259 12.41 -20.84 -2.29
N GLY A 260 11.48 -20.14 -2.99
CA GLY A 260 10.71 -20.67 -4.11
C GLY A 260 9.29 -21.13 -3.72
N GLU A 261 9.01 -21.29 -2.43
CA GLU A 261 7.68 -21.63 -1.91
C GLU A 261 7.24 -20.72 -0.76
N ASN A 262 8.19 -20.30 0.10
CA ASN A 262 7.90 -19.51 1.29
C ASN A 262 8.95 -18.43 1.49
N TRP A 263 8.57 -17.40 2.22
CA TRP A 263 9.47 -16.44 2.83
C TRP A 263 10.04 -17.02 4.12
N VAL A 264 11.31 -17.41 4.13
CA VAL A 264 11.96 -18.05 5.28
C VAL A 264 12.64 -17.01 6.15
N PHE A 265 12.27 -16.94 7.42
CA PHE A 265 12.88 -16.04 8.39
C PHE A 265 14.32 -16.42 8.68
N THR A 266 15.23 -15.47 8.55
CA THR A 266 16.67 -15.62 8.75
C THR A 266 17.16 -14.50 9.65
N LYS A 267 17.80 -14.87 10.75
CA LYS A 267 18.38 -13.91 11.72
C LYS A 267 19.77 -13.47 11.28
N ASP A 268 20.20 -12.32 11.79
CA ASP A 268 21.59 -11.82 11.71
C ASP A 268 22.08 -11.67 10.26
N VAL A 269 21.26 -11.06 9.40
CA VAL A 269 21.64 -10.81 8.01
C VAL A 269 22.57 -9.60 7.90
N ASN A 270 23.64 -9.75 7.11
CA ASN A 270 24.51 -8.63 6.82
C ASN A 270 23.88 -7.71 5.77
N VAL A 271 23.59 -6.47 6.17
CA VAL A 271 23.16 -5.37 5.31
C VAL A 271 24.38 -4.52 4.99
N SER A 272 25.35 -5.06 4.26
CA SER A 272 26.49 -4.25 3.82
C SER A 272 26.02 -3.22 2.81
N ASN A 273 26.38 -1.94 3.02
CA ASN A 273 26.15 -0.85 2.09
C ASN A 273 26.76 -1.21 0.73
N LYS A 274 25.99 -1.81 -0.17
CA LYS A 274 26.32 -1.78 -1.59
C LYS A 274 26.38 -0.30 -1.95
N LYS A 275 27.50 0.17 -2.52
CA LYS A 275 27.65 1.52 -3.06
C LYS A 275 26.34 1.90 -3.75
N GLU A 276 25.72 2.97 -3.30
CA GLU A 276 24.45 3.48 -3.80
C GLU A 276 24.47 3.50 -5.34
N SER A 277 23.82 2.54 -5.98
CA SER A 277 23.36 2.75 -7.34
C SER A 277 22.31 3.85 -7.25
N SER A 278 22.41 4.88 -8.07
CA SER A 278 21.75 6.16 -7.98
C SER A 278 20.21 6.16 -8.16
N GLN A 279 19.54 5.07 -7.82
CA GLN A 279 18.11 4.99 -7.67
C GLN A 279 17.80 4.68 -6.21
N ARG A 280 17.76 5.74 -5.40
CA ARG A 280 17.09 5.67 -4.09
C ARG A 280 15.67 5.22 -4.35
N ASN A 281 15.35 3.96 -4.00
CA ASN A 281 13.97 3.57 -3.74
C ASN A 281 13.42 4.67 -2.83
N LYS A 282 12.36 5.36 -3.26
CA LYS A 282 11.71 6.37 -2.43
C LYS A 282 11.34 5.66 -1.14
N ILE A 283 12.10 5.92 -0.07
CA ILE A 283 11.77 5.47 1.27
C ILE A 283 10.39 6.05 1.53
N TYR A 284 9.44 5.20 1.96
CA TYR A 284 8.16 5.70 2.43
C TYR A 284 8.44 6.75 3.51
N ILE A 285 8.09 7.99 3.23
CA ILE A 285 8.13 9.07 4.20
C ILE A 285 6.76 9.03 4.88
N ASP A 286 6.77 8.83 6.19
CA ASP A 286 5.56 8.94 7.01
C ASP A 286 4.89 10.29 6.68
N PRO A 287 3.63 10.30 6.22
CA PRO A 287 2.94 11.53 5.84
C PRO A 287 2.64 12.45 7.03
N ARG A 288 2.89 11.99 8.26
CA ARG A 288 2.69 12.84 9.45
C ARG A 288 3.68 14.00 9.42
N PRO A 289 3.22 15.25 9.66
CA PRO A 289 4.12 16.39 9.76
C PRO A 289 5.11 16.20 10.92
N ASP A 290 6.32 16.69 10.76
CA ASP A 290 7.34 16.71 11.83
C ASP A 290 6.72 17.21 13.13
N ARG A 291 6.67 16.35 14.14
CA ARG A 291 6.15 16.75 15.45
C ARG A 291 7.08 17.80 16.06
N PRO A 292 6.54 18.90 16.61
CA PRO A 292 7.37 19.79 17.37
C PRO A 292 8.00 19.00 18.55
N LYS A 293 9.32 19.03 18.64
CA LYS A 293 10.05 18.44 19.77
C LYS A 293 9.45 19.02 21.05
N ARG A 294 8.97 18.17 21.95
CA ARG A 294 8.56 18.60 23.28
C ARG A 294 9.77 19.28 23.91
N SER A 295 9.67 20.59 24.19
CA SER A 295 10.60 21.28 25.05
C SER A 295 10.49 20.66 26.44
N ASN A 296 11.59 20.14 26.95
CA ASN A 296 11.73 19.71 28.34
C ASN A 296 11.45 20.87 29.29
#